data_bcd208965a13c9425164f1bebc487d97
#
_entry.id   bcd208965a13c9425164f1bebc487d97
#
_cell.length_a   1.000
_cell.length_b   1.000
_cell.length_c   1.000
_cell.angle_alpha   90.00
_cell.angle_beta   90.00
_cell.angle_gamma   90.00
#
_symmetry.space_group_name_H-M   'P 1'
#
loop_
_entity.id
_entity.type
_entity.pdbx_description
1 polymer ?
#
loop_
_entity_poly.entity_id
_entity_poly.type
_entity_poly.pdbx_seq_one_letter_code
_entity_poly.pdbx_strand_id
1 'polypeptide(L)' 'MKTIQITLVKSLIGSKPNQRKTAQALGLSKINQSVTRQDTPTIRGMINVISHLVSVSE' A
#
# COMPACT_ATOMS: atom_id res chain seq x y z
N MET A 1 15.61 6.35 11.26
CA MET A 1 14.65 5.33 10.80
C MET A 1 14.39 5.51 9.32
N LYS A 2 14.23 4.40 8.61
CA LYS A 2 13.96 4.46 7.17
C LYS A 2 12.48 4.64 6.92
N THR A 3 12.16 5.38 5.88
CA THR A 3 10.79 5.51 5.40
C THR A 3 10.70 4.93 4.00
N ILE A 4 9.50 4.53 3.63
CA ILE A 4 9.22 4.03 2.29
C ILE A 4 8.04 4.79 1.73
N GLN A 5 8.05 4.98 0.42
CA GLN A 5 6.95 5.59 -0.30
C GLN A 5 6.17 4.50 -1.02
N ILE A 6 4.87 4.47 -0.80
CA ILE A 6 3.98 3.48 -1.38
C ILE A 6 3.03 4.20 -2.33
N THR A 7 3.02 3.76 -3.59
CA THR A 7 2.16 4.36 -4.61
C THR A 7 1.18 3.31 -5.11
N LEU A 8 -0.10 3.64 -5.10
CA LEU A 8 -1.12 2.75 -5.62
C LEU A 8 -1.12 2.85 -7.15
N VAL A 9 -0.68 1.78 -7.82
CA VAL A 9 -0.55 1.79 -9.28
C VAL A 9 -1.71 1.09 -9.98
N LYS A 10 -2.50 0.31 -9.26
CA LYS A 10 -3.67 -0.37 -9.81
C LYS A 10 -4.90 -0.02 -9.00
N SER A 11 -6.07 -0.03 -9.67
CA SER A 11 -7.34 0.27 -9.01
C SER A 11 -7.68 -0.80 -7.98
N LEU A 12 -8.32 -0.37 -6.89
CA LEU A 12 -8.85 -1.27 -5.87
C LEU A 12 -10.17 -1.91 -6.30
N ILE A 13 -10.77 -1.44 -7.40
CA ILE A 13 -12.00 -2.01 -7.93
C ILE A 13 -11.70 -3.44 -8.40
N GLY A 14 -12.47 -4.40 -7.90
CA GLY A 14 -12.24 -5.81 -8.19
C GLY A 14 -11.25 -6.50 -7.26
N SER A 15 -10.61 -5.76 -6.37
CA SER A 15 -9.72 -6.36 -5.36
C SER A 15 -10.52 -7.06 -4.28
N LYS A 16 -9.88 -8.02 -3.62
CA LYS A 16 -10.51 -8.71 -2.50
C LYS A 16 -10.73 -7.74 -1.34
N PRO A 17 -11.78 -7.96 -0.51
CA PRO A 17 -12.10 -7.03 0.58
C PRO A 17 -10.95 -6.77 1.55
N ASN A 18 -10.18 -7.80 1.91
CA ASN A 18 -9.06 -7.62 2.84
C ASN A 18 -7.92 -6.83 2.21
N GLN A 19 -7.74 -6.93 0.90
CA GLN A 19 -6.76 -6.11 0.18
C GLN A 19 -7.16 -4.64 0.20
N ARG A 20 -8.44 -4.36 -0.01
CA ARG A 20 -8.97 -3.00 0.04
C ARG A 20 -8.80 -2.41 1.44
N LYS A 21 -9.11 -3.19 2.47
CA LYS A 21 -8.94 -2.74 3.86
C LYS A 21 -7.48 -2.44 4.16
N THR A 22 -6.58 -3.28 3.69
CA THR A 22 -5.15 -3.07 3.88
C THR A 22 -4.68 -1.78 3.22
N ALA A 23 -5.10 -1.54 2.00
CA ALA A 23 -4.75 -0.31 1.28
C ALA A 23 -5.31 0.92 1.99
N GLN A 24 -6.55 0.84 2.48
CA GLN A 24 -7.17 1.94 3.22
C GLN A 24 -6.42 2.21 4.53
N ALA A 25 -5.97 1.16 5.21
CA ALA A 25 -5.20 1.31 6.44
C ALA A 25 -3.87 2.01 6.18
N LEU A 26 -3.31 1.84 4.99
CA LEU A 26 -2.09 2.54 4.57
C LEU A 26 -2.36 3.97 4.12
N GLY A 27 -3.63 4.32 3.89
CA GLY A 27 -4.01 5.64 3.40
C GLY A 27 -4.16 5.72 1.89
N LEU A 28 -4.15 4.58 1.21
CA LEU A 28 -4.31 4.53 -0.25
C LEU A 28 -5.77 4.32 -0.59
N SER A 29 -6.37 5.25 -1.29
CA SER A 29 -7.77 5.14 -1.68
C SER A 29 -7.98 5.39 -3.18
N LYS A 30 -7.02 6.01 -3.85
CA LYS A 30 -7.14 6.35 -5.27
C LYS A 30 -5.91 5.86 -6.02
N ILE A 31 -6.10 5.53 -7.29
CA ILE A 31 -4.99 5.15 -8.17
C ILE A 31 -4.00 6.32 -8.29
N ASN A 32 -2.73 6.00 -8.35
CA ASN A 32 -1.61 6.96 -8.42
C ASN A 32 -1.44 7.79 -7.15
N GLN A 33 -2.14 7.45 -6.07
CA GLN A 33 -1.94 8.10 -4.78
C GLN A 33 -0.69 7.52 -4.11
N SER A 34 0.12 8.41 -3.53
CA SER A 34 1.34 8.01 -2.82
C SER A 34 1.23 8.36 -1.35
N VAL A 35 1.80 7.53 -0.51
CA VAL A 35 1.92 7.81 0.92
C VAL A 35 3.31 7.42 1.38
N THR A 36 3.81 8.10 2.41
CA THR A 36 5.08 7.78 3.04
C THR A 36 4.80 7.15 4.39
N ARG A 37 5.42 6.02 4.64
CA ARG A 37 5.27 5.28 5.90
C ARG A 37 6.64 4.85 6.41
N GLN A 38 6.74 4.62 7.71
CA GLN A 38 7.96 4.09 8.29
C GLN A 38 8.14 2.63 7.87
N ASP A 39 9.39 2.25 7.62
CA ASP A 39 9.72 0.89 7.23
C ASP A 39 9.73 -0.01 8.47
N THR A 40 8.58 -0.55 8.82
CA THR A 40 8.42 -1.46 9.96
C THR A 40 7.91 -2.81 9.48
N PRO A 41 8.12 -3.88 10.28
CA PRO A 41 7.59 -5.20 9.90
C PRO A 41 6.07 -5.20 9.69
N THR A 42 5.33 -4.42 10.47
CA THR A 42 3.88 -4.30 10.30
C THR A 42 3.53 -3.73 8.93
N ILE A 43 4.16 -2.63 8.55
CA ILE A 43 3.93 -1.98 7.26
C ILE A 43 4.37 -2.89 6.11
N ARG A 44 5.50 -3.56 6.26
CA ARG A 44 5.97 -4.52 5.24
C ARG A 44 4.99 -5.66 5.03
N GLY A 45 4.39 -6.17 6.12
CA GLY A 45 3.37 -7.21 6.04
C GLY A 45 2.13 -6.73 5.29
N MET A 46 1.69 -5.51 5.56
CA MET A 46 0.54 -4.92 4.87
C MET A 46 0.84 -4.74 3.38
N ILE A 47 2.03 -4.25 3.04
CA ILE A 47 2.45 -4.08 1.65
C ILE A 47 2.48 -5.42 0.93
N ASN A 48 2.94 -6.46 1.60
CA ASN A 48 3.01 -7.79 1.00
C ASN A 48 1.65 -8.31 0.56
N VAL A 49 0.59 -7.97 1.31
CA VAL A 49 -0.78 -8.37 0.95
C VAL A 49 -1.23 -7.72 -0.37
N ILE A 50 -0.77 -6.51 -0.64
CA ILE A 50 -1.20 -5.74 -1.81
C ILE A 50 -0.04 -5.42 -2.76
N SER A 51 1.05 -6.19 -2.69
CA SER A 51 2.25 -5.89 -3.46
C SER A 51 2.00 -5.82 -4.97
N HIS A 52 1.02 -6.57 -5.46
CA HIS A 52 0.65 -6.57 -6.88
C HIS A 52 -0.16 -5.32 -7.28
N LEU A 53 -0.59 -4.53 -6.31
CA LEU A 53 -1.41 -3.34 -6.55
C LEU A 53 -0.62 -2.05 -6.36
N VAL A 54 0.52 -2.12 -5.70
CA VAL A 54 1.28 -0.93 -5.33
C VAL A 54 2.73 -1.04 -5.77
N SER A 55 3.37 0.12 -5.88
CA SER A 55 4.81 0.21 -6.09
C SER A 55 5.44 0.83 -4.83
N VAL A 56 6.53 0.23 -4.38
CA VAL A 56 7.22 0.70 -3.18
C VAL A 56 8.57 1.26 -3.58
N SER A 57 8.86 2.45 -3.09
CA SER A 57 10.14 3.13 -3.32
C SER A 57 10.78 3.45 -1.98
N GLU A 58 12.06 3.23 -1.87
CA GLU A 58 12.83 3.55 -0.66
C GLU A 58 13.55 4.87 -0.76
#